data_ebf55995fe950ba0fcb8a04865cc3d58
#
_entry.id   ebf55995fe950ba0fcb8a04865cc3d58
#
_cell.length_a   1.000
_cell.length_b   1.000
_cell.length_c   1.000
_cell.angle_alpha   90.00
_cell.angle_beta   90.00
_cell.angle_gamma   90.00
#
_symmetry.space_group_name_H-M   'P 1'
#
loop_
_entity.id
_entity.type
_entity.pdbx_description
1 polymer ?
#
loop_
_entity_poly.entity_id
_entity_poly.type
_entity_poly.pdbx_seq_one_letter_code
_entity_poly.pdbx_strand_id
1 'polypeptide(L)'
;YYTIPGMGGTYQEMNNPLAMMARPAAKNWSHKFVPKFSIDLQLWDNLKYHFTYSADLSFWGSDSYTASKYYLSGNTKAEHTQAYKSSDKGINWQVENTLTYDKTIGKHSFAVVLGQSAMKNKSDYLNGSRWNLVNVNKPSIDYATGKYSQTIVKDAKGNIISVGAPTIEHDVSGGNNVV
;
A
#
# COMPACT_ATOMS: atom_id res chain seq x y z
N TYR A 1 -29.35 -0.59 -8.67
CA TYR A 1 -29.72 -0.81 -7.26
C TYR A 1 -29.70 -2.30 -6.98
N TYR A 2 -28.76 -2.77 -6.17
CA TYR A 2 -28.53 -4.20 -5.90
C TYR A 2 -29.05 -4.63 -4.53
N THR A 3 -29.97 -3.88 -3.94
CA THR A 3 -30.57 -4.21 -2.65
C THR A 3 -32.07 -4.21 -2.77
N ILE A 4 -32.71 -5.08 -2.02
CA ILE A 4 -34.18 -5.09 -1.89
C ILE A 4 -34.53 -4.17 -0.72
N PRO A 5 -35.14 -3.00 -0.97
CA PRO A 5 -35.59 -2.11 0.09
C PRO A 5 -36.63 -2.79 0.96
N GLY A 6 -36.50 -2.72 2.28
CA GLY A 6 -37.51 -3.18 3.21
C GLY A 6 -37.36 -4.59 3.78
N MET A 7 -36.32 -5.34 3.40
CA MET A 7 -36.02 -6.65 4.01
C MET A 7 -35.01 -6.57 5.18
N GLY A 8 -35.03 -5.47 5.92
CA GLY A 8 -34.10 -5.20 7.02
C GLY A 8 -34.39 -6.01 8.26
N GLY A 9 -34.38 -7.21 8.35
CA GLY A 9 -34.54 -7.99 9.58
C GLY A 9 -34.02 -9.43 9.47
N THR A 10 -34.30 -10.06 8.34
CA THR A 10 -34.03 -11.49 8.18
C THR A 10 -32.67 -11.78 7.55
N TYR A 11 -32.02 -10.79 6.91
CA TYR A 11 -30.77 -10.97 6.16
C TYR A 11 -29.67 -9.97 6.55
N GLN A 12 -29.69 -9.48 7.77
CA GLN A 12 -28.79 -8.40 8.24
C GLN A 12 -27.30 -8.71 8.11
N GLU A 13 -26.93 -9.97 8.16
CA GLU A 13 -25.54 -10.43 8.11
C GLU A 13 -25.11 -10.96 6.74
N MET A 14 -26.05 -11.10 5.80
CA MET A 14 -25.75 -11.57 4.45
C MET A 14 -25.44 -10.40 3.52
N ASN A 15 -24.22 -10.36 3.03
CA ASN A 15 -23.85 -9.42 1.98
C ASN A 15 -24.52 -9.80 0.66
N ASN A 16 -24.99 -8.79 -0.07
CA ASN A 16 -25.58 -8.99 -1.40
C ASN A 16 -24.45 -9.37 -2.40
N PRO A 17 -24.44 -10.59 -2.98
CA PRO A 17 -23.37 -11.02 -3.88
C PRO A 17 -23.26 -10.15 -5.14
N LEU A 18 -24.39 -9.66 -5.69
CA LEU A 18 -24.39 -8.78 -6.86
C LEU A 18 -23.78 -7.41 -6.55
N ALA A 19 -24.04 -6.87 -5.36
CA ALA A 19 -23.41 -5.64 -4.92
C ALA A 19 -21.90 -5.82 -4.68
N MET A 20 -21.48 -6.98 -4.19
CA MET A 20 -20.05 -7.30 -4.05
C MET A 20 -19.34 -7.42 -5.40
N MET A 21 -19.99 -8.04 -6.39
CA MET A 21 -19.45 -8.17 -7.76
C MET A 21 -19.39 -6.82 -8.50
N ALA A 22 -20.35 -5.93 -8.24
CA ALA A 22 -20.37 -4.59 -8.81
C ALA A 22 -19.35 -3.63 -8.15
N ARG A 23 -18.73 -4.06 -7.06
CA ARG A 23 -17.71 -3.25 -6.38
C ARG A 23 -16.46 -3.16 -7.25
N PRO A 24 -15.97 -1.95 -7.56
CA PRO A 24 -14.78 -1.82 -8.37
C PRO A 24 -13.57 -2.43 -7.66
N ALA A 25 -12.83 -3.22 -8.42
CA ALA A 25 -11.60 -3.82 -7.93
C ALA A 25 -10.51 -2.74 -7.78
N ALA A 26 -9.74 -2.82 -6.71
CA ALA A 26 -8.53 -2.03 -6.57
C ALA A 26 -7.51 -2.45 -7.64
N LYS A 27 -6.89 -1.47 -8.29
CA LYS A 27 -5.77 -1.70 -9.19
C LYS A 27 -4.49 -1.58 -8.39
N ASN A 28 -3.85 -2.71 -8.13
CA ASN A 28 -2.55 -2.75 -7.49
C ASN A 28 -1.46 -2.87 -8.54
N TRP A 29 -0.34 -2.18 -8.31
CA TRP A 29 0.83 -2.25 -9.16
C TRP A 29 2.08 -2.38 -8.30
N SER A 30 3.09 -3.07 -8.82
CA SER A 30 4.40 -3.15 -8.19
C SER A 30 5.50 -3.27 -9.22
N HIS A 31 6.62 -2.62 -8.94
CA HIS A 31 7.84 -2.71 -9.71
C HIS A 31 8.99 -3.01 -8.76
N LYS A 32 9.83 -3.95 -9.15
CA LYS A 32 10.97 -4.36 -8.34
C LYS A 32 12.22 -4.41 -9.20
N PHE A 33 13.29 -3.80 -8.71
CA PHE A 33 14.59 -3.83 -9.34
C PHE A 33 15.63 -4.29 -8.31
N VAL A 34 16.35 -5.37 -8.63
CA VAL A 34 17.28 -6.02 -7.70
C VAL A 34 18.67 -6.10 -8.36
N PRO A 35 19.45 -5.01 -8.34
CA PRO A 35 20.84 -5.07 -8.80
C PRO A 35 21.71 -5.85 -7.79
N LYS A 36 22.59 -6.68 -8.30
CA LYS A 36 23.63 -7.37 -7.55
C LYS A 36 24.96 -7.19 -8.25
N PHE A 37 25.96 -6.82 -7.50
CA PHE A 37 27.33 -6.69 -7.93
C PHE A 37 28.22 -7.54 -7.03
N SER A 38 29.13 -8.32 -7.61
CA SER A 38 30.09 -9.14 -6.86
C SER A 38 31.47 -9.08 -7.50
N ILE A 39 32.48 -9.13 -6.64
CA ILE A 39 33.90 -9.16 -7.03
C ILE A 39 34.54 -10.31 -6.27
N ASP A 40 35.29 -11.12 -7.02
CA ASP A 40 36.17 -12.17 -6.47
C ASP A 40 37.61 -11.76 -6.72
N LEU A 41 38.39 -11.65 -5.67
CA LEU A 41 39.81 -11.30 -5.72
C LEU A 41 40.63 -12.43 -5.11
N GLN A 42 41.57 -12.97 -5.88
CA GLN A 42 42.62 -13.85 -5.39
C GLN A 42 43.76 -12.97 -4.83
N LEU A 43 43.83 -12.79 -3.53
CA LEU A 43 44.85 -11.95 -2.90
C LEU A 43 46.22 -12.64 -2.85
N TRP A 44 46.20 -13.94 -2.51
CA TRP A 44 47.37 -14.83 -2.52
C TRP A 44 46.91 -16.25 -2.91
N ASP A 45 47.86 -17.16 -3.16
CA ASP A 45 47.58 -18.52 -3.60
C ASP A 45 46.52 -19.25 -2.76
N ASN A 46 46.47 -18.92 -1.48
CA ASN A 46 45.56 -19.58 -0.53
C ASN A 46 44.52 -18.63 0.07
N LEU A 47 44.44 -17.36 -0.36
CA LEU A 47 43.59 -16.35 0.23
C LEU A 47 42.69 -15.70 -0.85
N LYS A 48 41.39 -15.85 -0.68
CA LYS A 48 40.38 -15.29 -1.56
C LYS A 48 39.52 -14.32 -0.80
N TYR A 49 39.24 -13.20 -1.44
CA TYR A 49 38.29 -12.21 -0.96
C TYR A 49 37.10 -12.13 -1.89
N HIS A 50 35.93 -12.27 -1.35
CA HIS A 50 34.64 -12.13 -2.05
C HIS A 50 33.89 -10.95 -1.48
N PHE A 51 33.52 -10.03 -2.36
CA PHE A 51 32.66 -8.89 -2.04
C PHE A 51 31.36 -9.02 -2.79
N THR A 52 30.24 -8.79 -2.11
CA THR A 52 28.93 -8.70 -2.75
C THR A 52 28.20 -7.46 -2.23
N TYR A 53 27.67 -6.69 -3.17
CA TYR A 53 26.69 -5.65 -2.92
C TYR A 53 25.40 -6.00 -3.62
N SER A 54 24.29 -5.98 -2.91
CA SER A 54 22.96 -6.14 -3.47
C SER A 54 22.04 -5.05 -2.96
N ALA A 55 21.12 -4.61 -3.82
CA ALA A 55 20.06 -3.70 -3.44
C ALA A 55 18.73 -4.22 -3.96
N ASP A 56 17.67 -3.97 -3.24
CA ASP A 56 16.30 -4.26 -3.61
C ASP A 56 15.54 -2.93 -3.60
N LEU A 57 15.20 -2.46 -4.78
CA LEU A 57 14.44 -1.24 -4.99
C LEU A 57 13.01 -1.65 -5.38
N SER A 58 12.09 -1.45 -4.47
CA SER A 58 10.71 -1.85 -4.65
C SER A 58 9.79 -0.63 -4.62
N PHE A 59 8.90 -0.54 -5.60
CA PHE A 59 7.89 0.50 -5.74
C PHE A 59 6.55 -0.18 -5.90
N TRP A 60 5.57 0.19 -5.10
CA TRP A 60 4.23 -0.37 -5.19
C TRP A 60 3.17 0.66 -4.86
N GLY A 61 1.96 0.37 -5.22
CA GLY A 61 0.86 1.26 -4.94
C GLY A 61 -0.48 0.64 -5.26
N SER A 62 -1.52 1.36 -4.87
CA SER A 62 -2.90 0.96 -5.09
C SER A 62 -3.72 2.15 -5.54
N ASP A 63 -4.51 1.95 -6.59
CA ASP A 63 -5.55 2.87 -7.01
C ASP A 63 -6.90 2.16 -6.82
N SER A 64 -7.76 2.69 -5.97
CA SER A 64 -9.08 2.16 -5.74
C SER A 64 -10.12 3.27 -5.66
N TYR A 65 -11.36 2.94 -5.95
CA TYR A 65 -12.46 3.86 -5.79
C TYR A 65 -13.73 3.14 -5.39
N THR A 66 -14.58 3.81 -4.66
CA THR A 66 -15.94 3.40 -4.40
C THR A 66 -16.84 4.19 -5.35
N ALA A 67 -17.40 3.51 -6.33
CA ALA A 67 -18.36 4.11 -7.24
C ALA A 67 -19.66 4.39 -6.48
N SER A 68 -20.61 5.01 -6.93
CA SER A 68 -21.92 5.38 -6.37
C SER A 68 -22.33 4.70 -5.05
N LYS A 69 -23.30 5.26 -4.38
CA LYS A 69 -23.93 4.72 -3.17
C LYS A 69 -24.37 3.27 -3.37
N TYR A 70 -23.91 2.36 -2.52
CA TYR A 70 -24.32 0.96 -2.54
C TYR A 70 -24.60 0.44 -1.13
N TYR A 71 -25.41 -0.60 -1.04
CA TYR A 71 -25.68 -1.31 0.18
C TYR A 71 -25.21 -2.76 0.02
N LEU A 72 -24.32 -3.21 0.88
CA LEU A 72 -23.91 -4.62 0.95
C LEU A 72 -24.84 -5.42 1.84
N SER A 73 -25.21 -4.85 2.98
CA SER A 73 -26.14 -5.39 3.96
C SER A 73 -26.83 -4.24 4.68
N GLY A 74 -27.73 -4.55 5.62
CA GLY A 74 -28.37 -3.54 6.46
C GLY A 74 -27.36 -2.67 7.24
N ASN A 75 -26.22 -3.22 7.60
CA ASN A 75 -25.20 -2.57 8.41
C ASN A 75 -24.01 -2.04 7.59
N THR A 76 -23.82 -2.51 6.36
CA THR A 76 -22.70 -2.11 5.51
C THR A 76 -23.18 -1.37 4.29
N LYS A 77 -22.92 -0.07 4.25
CA LYS A 77 -23.33 0.81 3.17
C LYS A 77 -22.23 1.83 2.85
N ALA A 78 -22.11 2.20 1.58
CA ALA A 78 -21.33 3.34 1.15
C ALA A 78 -22.27 4.49 0.77
N GLU A 79 -22.22 5.58 1.53
CA GLU A 79 -23.08 6.74 1.29
C GLU A 79 -22.45 7.74 0.33
N HIS A 80 -21.13 7.75 0.25
CA HIS A 80 -20.35 8.65 -0.58
C HIS A 80 -19.41 7.89 -1.50
N THR A 81 -19.18 8.43 -2.68
CA THR A 81 -18.11 7.96 -3.56
C THR A 81 -16.76 8.38 -2.98
N GLN A 82 -15.74 7.55 -3.15
CA GLN A 82 -14.40 7.80 -2.64
C GLN A 82 -13.37 7.36 -3.67
N ALA A 83 -12.32 8.14 -3.86
CA ALA A 83 -11.10 7.72 -4.52
C ALA A 83 -9.99 7.58 -3.48
N TYR A 84 -9.21 6.52 -3.59
CA TYR A 84 -8.04 6.23 -2.76
C TYR A 84 -6.85 5.93 -3.66
N LYS A 85 -5.70 6.46 -3.28
CA LYS A 85 -4.43 6.19 -3.94
C LYS A 85 -3.33 6.02 -2.93
N SER A 86 -2.49 5.00 -3.12
CA SER A 86 -1.22 4.87 -2.41
C SER A 86 -0.05 4.79 -3.37
N SER A 87 1.11 5.25 -2.89
CA SER A 87 2.38 5.16 -3.60
C SER A 87 3.47 4.96 -2.56
N ASP A 88 4.06 3.79 -2.58
CA ASP A 88 4.98 3.33 -1.57
C ASP A 88 6.29 2.95 -2.23
N LYS A 89 7.39 3.07 -1.52
CA LYS A 89 8.71 2.66 -1.96
C LYS A 89 9.49 2.01 -0.84
N GLY A 90 10.27 1.00 -1.19
CA GLY A 90 11.18 0.31 -0.29
C GLY A 90 12.58 0.26 -0.89
N ILE A 91 13.59 0.49 -0.08
CA ILE A 91 14.99 0.36 -0.45
C ILE A 91 15.67 -0.50 0.61
N ASN A 92 16.08 -1.68 0.21
CA ASN A 92 16.87 -2.58 1.04
C ASN A 92 18.24 -2.73 0.36
N TRP A 93 19.30 -2.59 1.11
CA TRP A 93 20.64 -2.88 0.59
C TRP A 93 21.41 -3.75 1.56
N GLN A 94 22.29 -4.56 1.01
CA GLN A 94 23.14 -5.48 1.74
C GLN A 94 24.54 -5.48 1.14
N VAL A 95 25.52 -5.43 2.01
CA VAL A 95 26.94 -5.60 1.70
C VAL A 95 27.41 -6.84 2.42
N GLU A 96 28.13 -7.69 1.71
CA GLU A 96 28.77 -8.88 2.26
C GLU A 96 30.25 -8.89 1.86
N ASN A 97 31.09 -9.14 2.84
CA ASN A 97 32.52 -9.34 2.67
C ASN A 97 32.87 -10.72 3.21
N THR A 98 33.54 -11.53 2.43
CA THR A 98 33.98 -12.86 2.84
C THR A 98 35.45 -13.05 2.49
N LEU A 99 36.24 -13.44 3.47
CA LEU A 99 37.64 -13.77 3.30
C LEU A 99 37.80 -15.27 3.57
N THR A 100 38.28 -15.99 2.58
CA THR A 100 38.47 -17.44 2.65
C THR A 100 39.96 -17.75 2.53
N TYR A 101 40.48 -18.48 3.50
CA TYR A 101 41.86 -18.97 3.51
C TYR A 101 41.87 -20.50 3.51
N ASP A 102 42.44 -21.10 2.45
CA ASP A 102 42.55 -22.55 2.28
C ASP A 102 44.01 -22.96 2.22
N LYS A 103 44.42 -23.91 3.05
CA LYS A 103 45.78 -24.43 3.01
C LYS A 103 45.88 -25.90 3.33
N THR A 104 46.66 -26.62 2.52
CA THR A 104 46.96 -28.01 2.75
C THR A 104 48.43 -28.15 3.20
N ILE A 105 48.65 -28.82 4.32
CA ILE A 105 49.97 -29.09 4.89
C ILE A 105 50.11 -30.59 5.07
N GLY A 106 50.87 -31.21 4.20
CA GLY A 106 50.99 -32.66 4.17
C GLY A 106 49.67 -33.38 3.86
N LYS A 107 49.13 -34.12 4.81
CA LYS A 107 47.85 -34.84 4.68
C LYS A 107 46.67 -34.07 5.29
N HIS A 108 46.88 -32.88 5.82
CA HIS A 108 45.84 -32.08 6.49
C HIS A 108 45.47 -30.87 5.67
N SER A 109 44.17 -30.66 5.49
CA SER A 109 43.62 -29.45 4.82
C SER A 109 42.87 -28.61 5.83
N PHE A 110 43.12 -27.33 5.83
CA PHE A 110 42.49 -26.35 6.69
C PHE A 110 41.77 -25.31 5.81
N ALA A 111 40.57 -24.98 6.19
CA ALA A 111 39.79 -23.91 5.60
C ALA A 111 39.29 -22.97 6.70
N VAL A 112 39.55 -21.68 6.56
CA VAL A 112 39.06 -20.64 7.46
C VAL A 112 38.29 -19.63 6.67
N VAL A 113 37.09 -19.31 7.11
CA VAL A 113 36.23 -18.31 6.50
C VAL A 113 35.90 -17.22 7.52
N LEU A 114 36.17 -15.97 7.15
CA LEU A 114 35.77 -14.80 7.91
C LEU A 114 34.73 -14.04 7.07
N GLY A 115 33.57 -13.75 7.65
CA GLY A 115 32.49 -13.05 6.99
C GLY A 115 32.04 -11.81 7.77
N GLN A 116 31.72 -10.74 7.04
CA GLN A 116 31.08 -9.56 7.55
C GLN A 116 29.92 -9.20 6.64
N SER A 117 28.77 -8.90 7.22
CA SER A 117 27.62 -8.38 6.47
C SER A 117 27.04 -7.14 7.14
N ALA A 118 26.53 -6.24 6.31
CA ALA A 118 25.78 -5.08 6.75
C ALA A 118 24.54 -4.94 5.85
N MET A 119 23.40 -4.68 6.46
CA MET A 119 22.15 -4.45 5.72
C MET A 119 21.38 -3.27 6.30
N LYS A 120 20.63 -2.60 5.46
CA LYS A 120 19.72 -1.56 5.88
C LYS A 120 18.43 -1.61 5.06
N ASN A 121 17.31 -1.53 5.76
CA ASN A 121 15.99 -1.45 5.17
C ASN A 121 15.42 -0.06 5.41
N LYS A 122 14.83 0.51 4.37
CA LYS A 122 14.08 1.76 4.46
C LYS A 122 12.82 1.64 3.62
N SER A 123 11.68 2.04 4.18
CA SER A 123 10.45 2.17 3.43
C SER A 123 9.78 3.51 3.70
N ASP A 124 9.25 4.09 2.63
CA ASP A 124 8.44 5.30 2.70
C ASP A 124 7.06 4.96 2.13
N TYR A 125 6.02 5.51 2.73
CA TYR A 125 4.67 5.35 2.25
C TYR A 125 3.95 6.69 2.16
N LEU A 126 3.08 6.79 1.17
CA LEU A 126 2.19 7.92 0.98
C LEU A 126 0.85 7.40 0.50
N ASN A 127 -0.21 7.77 1.20
CA ASN A 127 -1.55 7.48 0.75
C ASN A 127 -2.46 8.69 0.94
N GLY A 128 -3.54 8.72 0.16
CA GLY A 128 -4.52 9.76 0.24
C GLY A 128 -5.87 9.28 -0.24
N SER A 129 -6.91 9.87 0.30
CA SER A 129 -8.27 9.64 -0.13
C SER A 129 -9.06 10.93 -0.21
N ARG A 130 -10.02 10.98 -1.14
CA ARG A 130 -10.98 12.07 -1.26
C ARG A 130 -12.35 11.51 -1.59
N TRP A 131 -13.37 12.18 -1.11
CA TRP A 131 -14.75 11.79 -1.24
C TRP A 131 -15.49 12.65 -2.27
N ASN A 132 -16.67 12.20 -2.66
CA ASN A 132 -17.56 12.86 -3.58
C ASN A 132 -16.94 13.10 -4.95
N LEU A 133 -16.71 11.98 -5.67
CA LEU A 133 -16.24 12.01 -7.04
C LEU A 133 -17.21 12.78 -7.95
N VAL A 134 -16.70 13.74 -8.68
CA VAL A 134 -17.47 14.50 -9.67
C VAL A 134 -17.81 13.65 -10.88
N ASN A 135 -16.90 12.76 -11.29
CA ASN A 135 -17.08 11.87 -12.42
C ASN A 135 -16.70 10.43 -12.05
N VAL A 136 -17.69 9.59 -11.87
CA VAL A 136 -17.51 8.17 -11.53
C VAL A 136 -16.92 7.32 -12.66
N ASN A 137 -16.98 7.80 -13.91
CA ASN A 137 -16.39 7.11 -15.05
C ASN A 137 -14.89 7.39 -15.20
N LYS A 138 -14.38 8.41 -14.53
CA LYS A 138 -12.95 8.74 -14.42
C LYS A 138 -12.60 8.98 -12.95
N PRO A 139 -12.60 7.94 -12.13
CA PRO A 139 -12.33 8.08 -10.71
C PRO A 139 -10.86 8.47 -10.49
N SER A 140 -10.65 9.64 -9.94
CA SER A 140 -9.33 10.14 -9.55
C SER A 140 -9.46 11.05 -8.33
N ILE A 141 -8.43 11.10 -7.52
CA ILE A 141 -8.35 12.05 -6.40
C ILE A 141 -8.53 13.49 -6.88
N ASP A 142 -8.04 13.82 -8.08
CA ASP A 142 -8.15 15.17 -8.66
C ASP A 142 -9.60 15.56 -8.98
N TYR A 143 -10.44 14.57 -9.28
CA TYR A 143 -11.87 14.77 -9.59
C TYR A 143 -12.79 14.52 -8.39
N ALA A 144 -12.27 14.56 -7.18
CA ALA A 144 -13.05 14.43 -5.95
C ALA A 144 -13.07 15.77 -5.20
N THR A 145 -14.23 16.16 -4.71
CA THR A 145 -14.43 17.44 -4.01
C THR A 145 -14.03 17.41 -2.53
N GLY A 146 -13.76 16.21 -1.99
CA GLY A 146 -13.50 15.98 -0.58
C GLY A 146 -14.75 15.50 0.18
N LYS A 147 -14.58 15.16 1.44
CA LYS A 147 -15.72 14.82 2.30
C LYS A 147 -16.51 16.09 2.56
N TYR A 148 -17.78 16.01 2.23
CA TYR A 148 -18.70 17.14 2.34
C TYR A 148 -19.60 16.87 3.56
N SER A 149 -19.48 17.68 4.58
CA SER A 149 -20.42 17.70 5.68
C SER A 149 -21.09 19.06 5.78
N GLN A 150 -22.38 19.06 5.92
CA GLN A 150 -23.17 20.26 6.07
C GLN A 150 -24.18 20.06 7.20
N THR A 151 -24.16 20.94 8.16
CA THR A 151 -25.13 20.91 9.27
C THR A 151 -26.46 21.45 8.76
N ILE A 152 -27.47 20.59 8.73
CA ILE A 152 -28.85 20.98 8.36
C ILE A 152 -29.70 20.91 9.63
N VAL A 153 -30.18 22.05 10.07
CA VAL A 153 -31.12 22.12 11.20
C VAL A 153 -32.53 22.11 10.65
N LYS A 154 -33.35 21.18 11.13
CA LYS A 154 -34.75 21.01 10.75
C LYS A 154 -35.66 21.29 11.94
N ASP A 155 -36.87 21.82 11.68
CA ASP A 155 -37.92 21.96 12.69
C ASP A 155 -38.59 20.59 13.00
N ALA A 156 -39.47 20.59 13.98
CA ALA A 156 -40.25 19.40 14.37
C ALA A 156 -41.16 18.86 13.23
N LYS A 157 -41.41 19.64 12.19
CA LYS A 157 -42.20 19.28 10.99
C LYS A 157 -41.30 18.81 9.83
N GLY A 158 -39.97 18.79 10.01
CA GLY A 158 -39.01 18.36 9.00
C GLY A 158 -38.58 19.47 8.02
N ASN A 159 -39.01 20.71 8.19
CA ASN A 159 -38.59 21.82 7.34
C ASN A 159 -37.19 22.27 7.71
N ILE A 160 -36.38 22.64 6.73
CA ILE A 160 -35.02 23.15 6.93
C ILE A 160 -35.09 24.57 7.47
N ILE A 161 -34.60 24.77 8.69
CA ILE A 161 -34.52 26.10 9.35
C ILE A 161 -33.21 26.78 8.99
N SER A 162 -32.11 26.04 9.00
CA SER A 162 -30.81 26.60 8.71
C SER A 162 -29.89 25.55 8.04
N VAL A 163 -28.97 26.04 7.22
CA VAL A 163 -27.97 25.26 6.53
C VAL A 163 -26.63 25.88 6.82
N GLY A 164 -25.76 25.15 7.54
CA GLY A 164 -24.39 25.59 7.84
C GLY A 164 -23.50 25.61 6.61
N ALA A 165 -22.36 26.27 6.71
CA ALA A 165 -21.36 26.23 5.66
C ALA A 165 -20.84 24.80 5.45
N PRO A 166 -20.61 24.38 4.19
CA PRO A 166 -20.04 23.05 3.92
C PRO A 166 -18.58 22.98 4.38
N THR A 167 -18.23 21.86 5.02
CA THR A 167 -16.84 21.54 5.39
C THR A 167 -16.32 20.46 4.44
N ILE A 168 -15.14 20.70 3.88
CA ILE A 168 -14.46 19.75 2.99
C ILE A 168 -13.29 19.14 3.77
N GLU A 169 -13.28 17.83 3.89
CA GLU A 169 -12.22 17.09 4.55
C GLU A 169 -11.39 16.30 3.52
N HIS A 170 -10.09 16.36 3.67
CA HIS A 170 -9.13 15.56 2.92
C HIS A 170 -8.39 14.65 3.90
N ASP A 171 -8.18 13.42 3.50
CA ASP A 171 -7.42 12.45 4.28
C ASP A 171 -6.17 12.04 3.49
N VAL A 172 -5.02 12.46 4.01
CA VAL A 172 -3.71 12.14 3.45
C VAL A 172 -2.81 11.70 4.60
N SER A 173 -2.15 10.57 4.43
CA SER A 173 -1.15 10.10 5.39
C SER A 173 0.11 9.62 4.68
N GLY A 174 1.24 9.74 5.35
CA GLY A 174 2.52 9.30 4.85
C GLY A 174 3.52 9.09 5.98
N GLY A 175 4.56 8.34 5.72
CA GLY A 175 5.61 8.10 6.68
C GLY A 175 6.76 7.30 6.09
N ASN A 176 7.80 7.12 6.90
CA ASN A 176 8.96 6.33 6.55
C ASN A 176 9.36 5.40 7.70
N ASN A 177 9.80 4.21 7.37
CA ASN A 177 10.36 3.24 8.29
C ASN A 177 11.81 2.94 7.88
N VAL A 178 12.72 2.99 8.85
CA VAL A 178 14.15 2.66 8.69
C VAL A 178 14.52 1.63 9.76
N VAL A 179 15.04 0.48 9.32
CA VAL A 179 15.52 -0.61 10.18
C VAL A 179 16.93 -1.01 9.78
#